data_2fdad2b9506119a64a37185ece0f8176
#
_entry.id   2fdad2b9506119a64a37185ece0f8176
#
_cell.length_a   1.000
_cell.length_b   1.000
_cell.length_c   1.000
_cell.angle_alpha   90.00
_cell.angle_beta   90.00
_cell.angle_gamma   90.00
#
_symmetry.space_group_name_H-M   'P 1'
#
loop_
_entity.id
_entity.type
_entity.pdbx_description
1 polymer ?
#
loop_
_entity_poly.entity_id
_entity_poly.type
_entity_poly.pdbx_seq_one_letter_code
_entity_poly.pdbx_strand_id
1 'polypeptide(L)'
;MKLRTLSVLLALCPFLAHAQDKAPQALPIVDTIPAARDVPYLGTITLLVDASDTTRGIFRVSETIPVAASGPLTLLYPKWLPGSHSPGGAISSVAGLKFTAGGKVLPWRRDPVDVCAFHLEVPAGTAAIEAQFQFLAPTDTAQGRIVTTPEMLNLQWISFALYPAGYYVRRINVEASVKYPDGWKAATALEVASQQGATVHYKPVPFDVLVDSPVFAGANVRVETLAPGVRLNIVADQPEQLAATEEQLQLHRNLVIQAVKLFGAQHYDHYDFLLALSARQGGIGLEHHRSSENGVTGGYFIEWKDNLTRRDLLPHEYTHSWNGKYRRAADLWTPDYRTPMQDSLLWVYEGQTQFWGVVLGARSGLLTKEETLGALANTAARLDTDAGRSWRPLTDTTDDPIISQRRPKGWRSWQRSEDYYNEGLLIWLDADSMIRELSQGKRSLDDFARAFFGVNDRAWGELTYTFDDIVKTLNSVQTNDWATFLRTRVDQINERAPLEGFTRGGYNLVYTDTPTDWFKSNEKARKITDLTYSGGLVLGRDGDISEVAWDSPAFNAGLTVGTKLVAVNGRSLDTEELKAAIKAKKSPLSLLVKTGDIYRTVSFNYDGGLRYPKFEKTGEGPSSLDALLAPKP
;
A
#
# COMPACT_ATOMS: atom_id res chain seq x y z
N MET A 1 55.43 18.09 89.94
CA MET A 1 55.81 17.33 88.76
C MET A 1 54.52 16.85 88.13
N LYS A 2 54.04 17.47 87.03
CA LYS A 2 52.79 17.16 86.37
C LYS A 2 53.07 16.34 85.08
N LEU A 3 52.66 15.11 85.06
CA LEU A 3 52.68 14.28 83.82
C LEU A 3 51.56 14.77 82.91
N ARG A 4 51.91 15.07 81.65
CA ARG A 4 50.95 15.32 80.58
C ARG A 4 50.82 14.04 79.76
N THR A 5 49.63 13.46 79.75
CA THR A 5 49.24 12.37 78.90
C THR A 5 48.88 12.90 77.52
N LEU A 6 49.56 12.39 76.50
CA LEU A 6 49.30 12.74 75.10
C LEU A 6 48.33 11.69 74.54
N SER A 7 47.07 12.12 74.24
CA SER A 7 46.08 11.25 73.58
C SER A 7 46.24 11.40 72.06
N VAL A 8 46.60 10.28 71.41
CA VAL A 8 46.62 10.19 69.96
C VAL A 8 45.22 9.78 69.50
N LEU A 9 44.52 10.69 68.82
CA LEU A 9 43.26 10.37 68.13
C LEU A 9 43.61 9.70 66.76
N LEU A 10 43.36 8.41 66.64
CA LEU A 10 43.31 7.73 65.33
C LEU A 10 42.00 8.12 64.65
N ALA A 11 42.09 8.93 63.57
CA ALA A 11 40.98 9.17 62.68
C ALA A 11 40.74 7.92 61.80
N LEU A 12 39.72 7.13 62.09
CA LEU A 12 39.19 6.11 61.16
C LEU A 12 38.46 6.86 60.06
N CYS A 13 39.09 6.95 58.87
CA CYS A 13 38.35 7.25 57.62
C CYS A 13 37.53 5.99 57.25
N PRO A 14 36.21 6.06 57.16
CA PRO A 14 35.45 4.97 56.58
C PRO A 14 35.73 4.98 55.06
N PHE A 15 36.46 3.97 54.60
CA PHE A 15 36.43 3.59 53.18
C PHE A 15 34.99 3.13 52.88
N LEU A 16 34.16 4.01 52.34
CA LEU A 16 32.95 3.63 51.66
C LEU A 16 33.37 2.79 50.44
N ALA A 17 33.48 1.49 50.63
CA ALA A 17 33.47 0.58 49.48
C ALA A 17 32.13 0.79 48.77
N HIS A 18 32.16 1.45 47.63
CA HIS A 18 31.04 1.44 46.69
C HIS A 18 30.90 -0.02 46.26
N ALA A 19 29.95 -0.73 46.83
CA ALA A 19 29.50 -1.98 46.27
C ALA A 19 29.11 -1.66 44.81
N GLN A 20 29.90 -2.13 43.86
CA GLN A 20 29.49 -2.06 42.46
C GLN A 20 28.13 -2.72 42.37
N ASP A 21 27.13 -1.93 41.99
CA ASP A 21 25.81 -2.43 41.75
C ASP A 21 25.93 -3.55 40.69
N LYS A 22 25.72 -4.79 41.11
CA LYS A 22 25.78 -5.96 40.22
C LYS A 22 24.51 -6.16 39.42
N ALA A 23 23.52 -5.26 39.53
CA ALA A 23 22.32 -5.28 38.72
C ALA A 23 22.68 -5.02 37.24
N PRO A 24 21.96 -5.59 36.27
CA PRO A 24 22.14 -5.30 34.87
C PRO A 24 21.95 -3.80 34.61
N GLN A 25 22.92 -3.20 33.93
CA GLN A 25 22.87 -1.77 33.54
C GLN A 25 22.66 -1.69 32.03
N ALA A 26 21.64 -0.94 31.59
CA ALA A 26 21.41 -0.68 30.18
C ALA A 26 22.50 0.27 29.65
N LEU A 27 23.06 -0.03 28.48
CA LEU A 27 23.88 0.91 27.75
C LEU A 27 22.99 2.02 27.19
N PRO A 28 23.35 3.30 27.38
CA PRO A 28 22.63 4.41 26.76
C PRO A 28 22.63 4.28 25.24
N ILE A 29 21.46 4.41 24.61
CA ILE A 29 21.36 4.54 23.16
C ILE A 29 21.60 5.99 22.83
N VAL A 30 22.69 6.28 22.10
CA VAL A 30 23.01 7.62 21.62
C VAL A 30 22.83 7.64 20.10
N ASP A 31 21.88 8.45 19.63
CA ASP A 31 21.72 8.68 18.19
C ASP A 31 22.86 9.62 17.72
N THR A 32 23.79 9.08 16.95
CA THR A 32 24.92 9.81 16.36
C THR A 32 24.70 10.19 14.91
N ILE A 33 23.53 9.83 14.34
CA ILE A 33 23.18 10.12 12.95
C ILE A 33 22.72 11.58 12.87
N PRO A 34 23.30 12.42 11.99
CA PRO A 34 22.90 13.81 11.85
C PRO A 34 21.41 13.95 11.50
N ALA A 35 20.68 14.76 12.28
CA ALA A 35 19.28 15.08 12.00
C ALA A 35 19.17 15.85 10.67
N ALA A 36 18.13 15.53 9.89
CA ALA A 36 17.87 16.17 8.61
C ALA A 36 17.60 17.68 8.75
N ARG A 37 18.18 18.49 7.87
CA ARG A 37 18.04 19.94 7.81
C ARG A 37 17.67 20.39 6.40
N ASP A 38 16.88 21.43 6.27
CA ASP A 38 16.45 21.99 5.00
C ASP A 38 17.52 22.91 4.40
N VAL A 39 18.69 22.34 4.11
CA VAL A 39 19.84 23.04 3.49
C VAL A 39 20.31 22.30 2.26
N PRO A 40 20.79 22.99 1.20
CA PRO A 40 21.28 22.32 -0.01
C PRO A 40 22.45 21.38 0.30
N TYR A 41 22.41 20.19 -0.30
CA TYR A 41 23.56 19.29 -0.36
C TYR A 41 24.56 19.78 -1.42
N LEU A 42 25.83 19.63 -1.15
CA LEU A 42 26.88 20.07 -2.06
C LEU A 42 27.13 19.05 -3.17
N GLY A 43 26.86 19.44 -4.41
CA GLY A 43 27.07 18.61 -5.59
C GLY A 43 25.87 17.73 -5.96
N THR A 44 26.07 16.90 -6.98
CA THR A 44 25.06 15.97 -7.50
C THR A 44 25.58 14.54 -7.36
N ILE A 45 24.79 13.67 -6.76
CA ILE A 45 25.07 12.22 -6.72
C ILE A 45 24.88 11.66 -8.12
N THR A 46 25.84 10.86 -8.61
CA THR A 46 25.64 10.07 -9.83
C THR A 46 25.38 8.63 -9.45
N LEU A 47 24.33 8.05 -10.03
CA LEU A 47 23.85 6.70 -9.73
C LEU A 47 23.70 5.89 -11.02
N LEU A 48 24.38 4.76 -11.11
CA LEU A 48 24.22 3.80 -12.20
C LEU A 48 23.72 2.48 -11.65
N VAL A 49 22.60 1.98 -12.20
CA VAL A 49 22.07 0.65 -11.93
C VAL A 49 22.20 -0.21 -13.19
N ASP A 50 23.03 -1.25 -13.16
CA ASP A 50 23.03 -2.28 -14.20
C ASP A 50 21.95 -3.33 -13.87
N ALA A 51 20.83 -3.25 -14.59
CA ALA A 51 19.64 -4.09 -14.45
C ALA A 51 19.59 -5.19 -15.54
N SER A 52 20.68 -5.48 -16.23
CA SER A 52 20.70 -6.40 -17.37
C SER A 52 20.64 -7.89 -16.97
N ASP A 53 20.88 -8.23 -15.71
CA ASP A 53 20.90 -9.62 -15.19
C ASP A 53 19.53 -10.04 -14.61
N THR A 54 18.50 -10.01 -15.45
CA THR A 54 17.12 -10.29 -15.05
C THR A 54 16.87 -11.76 -14.74
N THR A 55 17.63 -12.67 -15.35
CA THR A 55 17.50 -14.12 -15.13
C THR A 55 17.86 -14.52 -13.70
N ARG A 56 18.87 -13.90 -13.10
CA ARG A 56 19.30 -14.17 -11.72
C ARG A 56 18.74 -13.15 -10.71
N GLY A 57 18.06 -12.11 -11.18
CA GLY A 57 17.54 -11.05 -10.31
C GLY A 57 18.66 -10.24 -9.65
N ILE A 58 19.80 -10.02 -10.33
CA ILE A 58 20.94 -9.30 -9.77
C ILE A 58 21.05 -7.92 -10.39
N PHE A 59 20.86 -6.90 -9.59
CA PHE A 59 21.11 -5.50 -9.95
C PHE A 59 22.47 -5.08 -9.40
N ARG A 60 23.33 -4.46 -10.23
CA ARG A 60 24.63 -3.95 -9.80
C ARG A 60 24.57 -2.43 -9.72
N VAL A 61 24.91 -1.89 -8.57
CA VAL A 61 24.83 -0.46 -8.29
C VAL A 61 26.23 0.13 -8.16
N SER A 62 26.43 1.26 -8.81
CA SER A 62 27.60 2.13 -8.65
C SER A 62 27.10 3.56 -8.40
N GLU A 63 27.52 4.14 -7.30
CA GLU A 63 27.07 5.47 -6.88
C GLU A 63 28.28 6.32 -6.50
N THR A 64 28.36 7.54 -7.04
CA THR A 64 29.39 8.53 -6.67
C THR A 64 28.74 9.63 -5.86
N ILE A 65 29.19 9.78 -4.63
CA ILE A 65 28.63 10.69 -3.63
C ILE A 65 29.65 11.79 -3.34
N PRO A 66 29.43 13.04 -3.79
CA PRO A 66 30.27 14.17 -3.45
C PRO A 66 30.39 14.36 -1.93
N VAL A 67 31.54 14.78 -1.42
CA VAL A 67 31.75 15.05 -0.01
C VAL A 67 32.32 16.45 0.20
N ALA A 68 31.76 17.17 1.18
CA ALA A 68 32.15 18.57 1.42
C ALA A 68 33.41 18.70 2.24
N ALA A 69 33.76 17.71 3.08
CA ALA A 69 34.87 17.74 4.00
C ALA A 69 35.37 16.34 4.34
N SER A 70 36.60 16.24 4.83
CA SER A 70 37.10 15.03 5.48
C SER A 70 36.51 14.88 6.89
N GLY A 71 36.52 13.64 7.40
CA GLY A 71 35.99 13.29 8.72
C GLY A 71 34.75 12.40 8.66
N PRO A 72 33.97 12.36 9.75
CA PRO A 72 32.83 11.45 9.85
C PRO A 72 31.76 11.71 8.79
N LEU A 73 31.30 10.66 8.13
CA LEU A 73 30.16 10.66 7.21
C LEU A 73 29.22 9.51 7.56
N THR A 74 27.94 9.78 7.57
CA THR A 74 26.90 8.74 7.66
C THR A 74 26.11 8.71 6.37
N LEU A 75 26.04 7.54 5.73
CA LEU A 75 25.19 7.27 4.59
C LEU A 75 23.99 6.43 5.03
N LEU A 76 22.82 6.75 4.50
CA LEU A 76 21.55 6.10 4.82
C LEU A 76 21.04 5.31 3.62
N TYR A 77 20.56 4.11 3.89
CA TYR A 77 19.71 3.35 2.95
C TYR A 77 18.25 3.67 3.25
N PRO A 78 17.41 4.00 2.25
CA PRO A 78 16.03 4.36 2.49
C PRO A 78 15.25 3.26 3.22
N LYS A 79 14.50 3.64 4.26
CA LYS A 79 13.78 2.72 5.13
C LYS A 79 12.27 2.93 5.08
N TRP A 80 11.81 4.18 5.15
CA TRP A 80 10.40 4.58 5.13
C TRP A 80 10.04 5.13 3.77
N LEU A 81 9.36 4.32 2.93
CA LEU A 81 8.89 4.77 1.63
C LEU A 81 7.48 5.34 1.76
N PRO A 82 7.21 6.58 1.29
CA PRO A 82 5.84 7.06 1.12
C PRO A 82 5.00 6.10 0.28
N GLY A 83 3.78 5.77 0.75
CA GLY A 83 2.90 4.77 0.13
C GLY A 83 3.04 3.35 0.69
N SER A 84 4.18 3.02 1.30
CA SER A 84 4.31 1.74 2.03
C SER A 84 3.79 1.79 3.47
N HIS A 85 3.68 2.99 4.06
CA HIS A 85 3.20 3.24 5.43
C HIS A 85 3.92 2.43 6.51
N SER A 86 5.14 2.00 6.24
CA SER A 86 5.92 1.12 7.13
C SER A 86 7.42 1.18 6.79
N PRO A 87 8.31 0.73 7.70
CA PRO A 87 9.75 0.67 7.44
C PRO A 87 10.09 -0.52 6.52
N GLY A 88 9.69 -0.44 5.24
CA GLY A 88 9.79 -1.51 4.25
C GLY A 88 11.11 -1.59 3.48
N GLY A 89 12.14 -0.79 3.82
CA GLY A 89 13.41 -0.79 3.11
C GLY A 89 14.09 -2.16 3.05
N ALA A 90 14.34 -2.68 1.85
CA ALA A 90 14.83 -4.04 1.62
C ALA A 90 16.34 -4.19 1.85
N ILE A 91 16.85 -3.70 2.98
CA ILE A 91 18.29 -3.71 3.35
C ILE A 91 18.89 -5.13 3.37
N SER A 92 18.10 -6.16 3.65
CA SER A 92 18.53 -7.57 3.64
C SER A 92 18.91 -8.08 2.25
N SER A 93 18.44 -7.43 1.18
CA SER A 93 18.77 -7.76 -0.22
C SER A 93 20.05 -7.09 -0.71
N VAL A 94 20.64 -6.19 0.09
CA VAL A 94 21.91 -5.51 -0.24
C VAL A 94 23.09 -6.42 0.10
N ALA A 95 23.96 -6.65 -0.89
CA ALA A 95 25.13 -7.51 -0.76
C ALA A 95 26.37 -6.85 -1.37
N GLY A 96 27.56 -7.27 -0.92
CA GLY A 96 28.84 -6.84 -1.50
C GLY A 96 29.14 -5.33 -1.34
N LEU A 97 28.55 -4.66 -0.34
CA LEU A 97 28.72 -3.23 -0.11
C LEU A 97 30.18 -2.88 0.15
N LYS A 98 30.69 -1.98 -0.69
CA LYS A 98 32.05 -1.49 -0.65
C LYS A 98 32.08 0.02 -0.91
N PHE A 99 32.85 0.74 -0.11
CA PHE A 99 33.13 2.15 -0.33
C PHE A 99 34.58 2.36 -0.71
N THR A 100 34.84 3.30 -1.63
CA THR A 100 36.20 3.68 -2.03
C THR A 100 36.34 5.21 -2.10
N ALA A 101 37.56 5.70 -1.90
CA ALA A 101 37.93 7.08 -2.16
C ALA A 101 39.27 7.08 -2.88
N GLY A 102 39.33 7.68 -4.09
CA GLY A 102 40.53 7.67 -4.92
C GLY A 102 41.06 6.25 -5.18
N GLY A 103 40.20 5.28 -5.39
CA GLY A 103 40.52 3.88 -5.62
C GLY A 103 40.92 3.07 -4.37
N LYS A 104 41.02 3.68 -3.19
CA LYS A 104 41.31 2.99 -1.93
C LYS A 104 40.04 2.62 -1.19
N VAL A 105 39.96 1.36 -0.72
CA VAL A 105 38.82 0.86 0.06
C VAL A 105 38.77 1.60 1.40
N LEU A 106 37.58 2.09 1.74
CA LEU A 106 37.28 2.69 3.04
C LEU A 106 36.63 1.67 3.95
N PRO A 107 37.11 1.51 5.20
CA PRO A 107 36.39 0.76 6.20
C PRO A 107 35.08 1.47 6.55
N TRP A 108 34.04 0.66 6.81
CA TRP A 108 32.74 1.17 7.23
C TRP A 108 32.16 0.35 8.36
N ARG A 109 31.25 0.94 9.12
CA ARG A 109 30.55 0.32 10.23
C ARG A 109 29.04 0.53 10.07
N ARG A 110 28.27 -0.52 10.21
CA ARG A 110 26.81 -0.41 10.30
C ARG A 110 26.43 0.14 11.68
N ASP A 111 25.42 1.02 11.73
CA ASP A 111 24.86 1.47 13.00
C ASP A 111 24.17 0.30 13.71
N PRO A 112 24.42 0.06 15.02
CA PRO A 112 23.86 -1.07 15.73
C PRO A 112 22.37 -0.92 16.07
N VAL A 113 21.83 0.29 15.99
CA VAL A 113 20.41 0.60 16.28
C VAL A 113 19.65 0.83 14.99
N ASP A 114 20.13 1.74 14.14
CA ASP A 114 19.56 1.98 12.81
C ASP A 114 20.36 1.23 11.75
N VAL A 115 19.98 -0.03 11.53
CA VAL A 115 20.70 -0.95 10.63
C VAL A 115 20.75 -0.49 9.17
N CYS A 116 20.01 0.55 8.81
CA CYS A 116 20.04 1.18 7.49
C CYS A 116 21.11 2.30 7.39
N ALA A 117 21.85 2.58 8.45
CA ALA A 117 22.90 3.61 8.46
C ALA A 117 24.31 3.00 8.42
N PHE A 118 25.19 3.63 7.63
CA PHE A 118 26.58 3.24 7.44
C PHE A 118 27.50 4.40 7.80
N HIS A 119 28.40 4.19 8.76
CA HIS A 119 29.38 5.18 9.21
C HIS A 119 30.73 4.98 8.53
N LEU A 120 31.29 6.05 8.02
CA LEU A 120 32.56 6.11 7.30
C LEU A 120 33.43 7.25 7.85
N GLU A 121 34.74 7.13 7.63
CA GLU A 121 35.69 8.23 7.84
C GLU A 121 36.24 8.66 6.48
N VAL A 122 35.92 9.88 6.07
CA VAL A 122 36.35 10.47 4.79
C VAL A 122 37.79 10.93 4.90
N PRO A 123 38.72 10.41 4.08
CA PRO A 123 40.11 10.86 4.09
C PRO A 123 40.29 12.34 3.67
N ALA A 124 41.35 12.99 4.15
CA ALA A 124 41.69 14.33 3.73
C ALA A 124 41.90 14.42 2.21
N GLY A 125 41.38 15.50 1.59
CA GLY A 125 41.51 15.75 0.15
C GLY A 125 40.57 14.90 -0.74
N THR A 126 39.64 14.15 -0.14
CA THR A 126 38.61 13.40 -0.89
C THR A 126 37.52 14.35 -1.36
N ALA A 127 37.22 14.34 -2.67
CA ALA A 127 36.14 15.13 -3.27
C ALA A 127 34.83 14.33 -3.39
N ALA A 128 34.92 12.99 -3.51
CA ALA A 128 33.78 12.10 -3.62
C ALA A 128 34.10 10.69 -3.09
N ILE A 129 33.08 9.98 -2.65
CA ILE A 129 33.12 8.56 -2.30
C ILE A 129 32.38 7.79 -3.37
N GLU A 130 32.92 6.64 -3.78
CA GLU A 130 32.24 5.67 -4.59
C GLU A 130 31.65 4.57 -3.72
N ALA A 131 30.36 4.30 -3.86
CA ALA A 131 29.68 3.16 -3.26
C ALA A 131 29.37 2.13 -4.36
N GLN A 132 29.66 0.86 -4.10
CA GLN A 132 29.32 -0.25 -4.99
C GLN A 132 28.66 -1.34 -4.17
N PHE A 133 27.55 -1.89 -4.71
CA PHE A 133 26.85 -3.02 -4.09
C PHE A 133 25.98 -3.75 -5.12
N GLN A 134 25.44 -4.87 -4.73
CA GLN A 134 24.40 -5.57 -5.47
C GLN A 134 23.11 -5.56 -4.68
N PHE A 135 21.99 -5.42 -5.37
CA PHE A 135 20.67 -5.74 -4.87
C PHE A 135 20.25 -7.10 -5.45
N LEU A 136 19.99 -8.05 -4.57
CA LEU A 136 19.59 -9.41 -4.90
C LEU A 136 18.07 -9.50 -4.80
N ALA A 137 17.39 -9.37 -5.94
CA ALA A 137 15.93 -9.41 -6.00
C ALA A 137 15.40 -10.81 -5.66
N PRO A 138 14.23 -10.91 -5.00
CA PRO A 138 13.56 -12.18 -4.80
C PRO A 138 13.32 -12.94 -6.11
N THR A 139 13.67 -14.22 -6.11
CA THR A 139 13.41 -15.17 -7.21
C THR A 139 12.32 -16.17 -6.88
N ASP A 140 11.89 -16.18 -5.60
CA ASP A 140 10.78 -16.97 -5.09
C ASP A 140 9.91 -16.11 -4.17
N THR A 141 8.59 -16.35 -4.17
CA THR A 141 7.62 -15.57 -3.38
C THR A 141 7.84 -15.68 -1.86
N ALA A 142 8.47 -16.74 -1.38
CA ALA A 142 8.85 -16.87 0.03
C ALA A 142 9.96 -15.88 0.46
N GLN A 143 10.73 -15.35 -0.50
CA GLN A 143 11.77 -14.33 -0.26
C GLN A 143 11.21 -12.91 -0.29
N GLY A 144 10.03 -12.70 -0.88
CA GLY A 144 9.39 -11.39 -1.04
C GLY A 144 8.72 -11.22 -2.40
N ARG A 145 8.35 -9.97 -2.73
CA ARG A 145 7.76 -9.66 -4.03
C ARG A 145 8.78 -9.81 -5.16
N ILE A 146 8.46 -10.62 -6.16
CA ILE A 146 9.27 -10.76 -7.37
C ILE A 146 9.16 -9.46 -8.18
N VAL A 147 10.27 -8.79 -8.42
CA VAL A 147 10.36 -7.51 -9.11
C VAL A 147 11.00 -7.62 -10.49
N THR A 148 11.57 -8.77 -10.84
CA THR A 148 12.17 -9.01 -12.14
C THR A 148 11.91 -10.43 -12.63
N THR A 149 11.66 -10.55 -13.93
CA THR A 149 11.51 -11.80 -14.67
C THR A 149 12.36 -11.70 -15.94
N PRO A 150 12.55 -12.79 -16.71
CA PRO A 150 13.27 -12.70 -17.98
C PRO A 150 12.67 -11.71 -19.01
N GLU A 151 11.41 -11.30 -18.85
CA GLU A 151 10.70 -10.45 -19.80
C GLU A 151 10.44 -9.02 -19.32
N MET A 152 10.47 -8.77 -17.99
CA MET A 152 10.20 -7.45 -17.44
C MET A 152 10.86 -7.23 -16.08
N LEU A 153 11.00 -5.96 -15.70
CA LEU A 153 11.42 -5.55 -14.37
C LEU A 153 10.60 -4.36 -13.85
N ASN A 154 10.54 -4.26 -12.53
CA ASN A 154 10.11 -3.10 -11.79
C ASN A 154 11.28 -2.61 -10.92
N LEU A 155 11.82 -1.44 -11.23
CA LEU A 155 12.92 -0.82 -10.50
C LEU A 155 12.37 0.30 -9.63
N GLN A 156 12.45 0.12 -8.31
CA GLN A 156 12.12 1.14 -7.30
C GLN A 156 13.41 1.69 -6.71
N TRP A 157 13.70 2.96 -6.93
CA TRP A 157 14.97 3.60 -6.57
C TRP A 157 15.31 3.51 -5.07
N ILE A 158 14.32 3.35 -4.20
CA ILE A 158 14.50 3.09 -2.77
C ILE A 158 15.42 1.88 -2.48
N SER A 159 15.49 0.93 -3.41
CA SER A 159 16.29 -0.29 -3.29
C SER A 159 17.73 -0.13 -3.78
N PHE A 160 18.04 0.96 -4.51
CA PHE A 160 19.28 1.08 -5.29
C PHE A 160 20.12 2.30 -4.93
N ALA A 161 19.73 3.12 -3.97
CA ALA A 161 20.43 4.36 -3.68
C ALA A 161 20.75 4.51 -2.19
N LEU A 162 21.90 5.14 -1.91
CA LEU A 162 22.28 5.64 -0.60
C LEU A 162 22.21 7.17 -0.62
N TYR A 163 21.97 7.77 0.53
CA TYR A 163 21.99 9.23 0.63
C TYR A 163 22.67 9.71 1.93
N PRO A 164 23.30 10.90 1.93
CA PRO A 164 23.97 11.45 3.11
C PRO A 164 22.97 11.88 4.17
N ALA A 165 23.20 11.47 5.41
CA ALA A 165 22.44 11.94 6.56
C ALA A 165 22.63 13.44 6.80
N GLY A 166 21.67 14.10 7.43
CA GLY A 166 21.73 15.50 7.81
C GLY A 166 21.09 16.47 6.82
N TYR A 167 20.45 15.96 5.76
CA TYR A 167 19.79 16.78 4.74
C TYR A 167 18.36 16.32 4.51
N TYR A 168 17.46 17.28 4.18
CA TYR A 168 16.19 16.91 3.56
C TYR A 168 16.46 16.28 2.19
N VAL A 169 15.79 15.17 1.88
CA VAL A 169 16.01 14.44 0.61
C VAL A 169 15.72 15.30 -0.61
N ARG A 170 14.79 16.24 -0.52
CA ARG A 170 14.51 17.23 -1.58
C ARG A 170 15.67 18.21 -1.85
N ARG A 171 16.70 18.23 -1.01
CA ARG A 171 17.89 19.09 -1.14
C ARG A 171 19.10 18.35 -1.68
N ILE A 172 18.96 17.08 -2.04
CA ILE A 172 20.01 16.23 -2.59
C ILE A 172 19.68 15.99 -4.07
N ASN A 173 20.51 16.47 -4.99
CA ASN A 173 20.34 16.23 -6.41
C ASN A 173 20.98 14.90 -6.82
N VAL A 174 20.31 14.15 -7.70
CA VAL A 174 20.79 12.87 -8.23
C VAL A 174 20.65 12.86 -9.75
N GLU A 175 21.70 12.41 -10.43
CA GLU A 175 21.71 12.07 -11.85
C GLU A 175 21.76 10.54 -11.98
N ALA A 176 20.62 9.95 -12.34
CA ALA A 176 20.46 8.51 -12.39
C ALA A 176 20.60 7.96 -13.80
N SER A 177 21.13 6.75 -13.91
CA SER A 177 21.25 5.99 -15.17
C SER A 177 20.90 4.54 -14.93
N VAL A 178 20.29 3.90 -15.93
CA VAL A 178 20.00 2.46 -15.89
C VAL A 178 20.47 1.80 -17.17
N LYS A 179 21.22 0.71 -17.04
CA LYS A 179 21.53 -0.19 -18.13
C LYS A 179 20.51 -1.34 -18.13
N TYR A 180 19.72 -1.42 -19.17
CA TYR A 180 18.71 -2.46 -19.39
C TYR A 180 19.25 -3.63 -20.20
N PRO A 181 18.53 -4.79 -20.26
CA PRO A 181 18.76 -5.79 -21.30
C PRO A 181 18.61 -5.18 -22.70
N ASP A 182 19.37 -5.71 -23.67
CA ASP A 182 19.34 -5.21 -25.05
C ASP A 182 17.93 -5.31 -25.64
N GLY A 183 17.49 -4.24 -26.30
CA GLY A 183 16.20 -4.16 -26.99
C GLY A 183 14.99 -3.88 -26.06
N TRP A 184 15.19 -3.82 -24.74
CA TRP A 184 14.11 -3.47 -23.82
C TRP A 184 13.72 -2.00 -23.89
N LYS A 185 12.46 -1.73 -23.59
CA LYS A 185 11.92 -0.38 -23.45
C LYS A 185 11.57 -0.11 -21.99
N ALA A 186 11.86 1.10 -21.53
CA ALA A 186 11.57 1.55 -20.19
C ALA A 186 10.47 2.62 -20.18
N ALA A 187 9.65 2.61 -19.14
CA ALA A 187 8.62 3.59 -18.84
C ALA A 187 8.82 4.10 -17.42
N THR A 188 8.79 5.41 -17.26
CA THR A 188 8.99 6.12 -15.99
C THR A 188 8.53 7.58 -16.13
N ALA A 189 8.28 8.25 -15.02
CA ALA A 189 8.08 9.69 -14.99
C ALA A 189 9.38 10.52 -15.10
N LEU A 190 10.56 9.88 -15.04
CA LEU A 190 11.83 10.57 -15.26
C LEU A 190 12.01 10.98 -16.72
N GLU A 191 12.53 12.18 -16.94
CA GLU A 191 12.86 12.64 -18.26
C GLU A 191 14.22 12.09 -18.73
N VAL A 192 14.26 11.54 -19.95
CA VAL A 192 15.50 11.07 -20.57
C VAL A 192 16.37 12.25 -20.98
N ALA A 193 17.62 12.26 -20.53
CA ALA A 193 18.65 13.21 -20.97
C ALA A 193 19.37 12.69 -22.22
N SER A 194 19.77 11.39 -22.23
CA SER A 194 20.42 10.75 -23.36
C SER A 194 20.30 9.22 -23.26
N GLN A 195 20.59 8.53 -24.36
CA GLN A 195 20.69 7.07 -24.39
C GLN A 195 21.93 6.64 -25.16
N GLN A 196 22.68 5.71 -24.60
CA GLN A 196 23.88 5.13 -25.21
C GLN A 196 23.77 3.59 -25.19
N GLY A 197 23.43 3.01 -26.33
CA GLY A 197 23.13 1.57 -26.41
C GLY A 197 21.95 1.20 -25.49
N ALA A 198 22.19 0.27 -24.59
CA ALA A 198 21.21 -0.18 -23.59
C ALA A 198 21.17 0.69 -22.31
N THR A 199 22.03 1.70 -22.18
CA THR A 199 22.07 2.59 -21.02
C THR A 199 21.28 3.86 -21.28
N VAL A 200 20.31 4.14 -20.44
CA VAL A 200 19.50 5.36 -20.43
C VAL A 200 19.97 6.26 -19.29
N HIS A 201 20.28 7.51 -19.61
CA HIS A 201 20.62 8.56 -18.65
C HIS A 201 19.42 9.47 -18.48
N TYR A 202 19.05 9.74 -17.23
CA TYR A 202 17.94 10.61 -16.89
C TYR A 202 18.44 12.00 -16.50
N LYS A 203 17.60 13.02 -16.66
CA LYS A 203 17.91 14.37 -16.20
C LYS A 203 18.08 14.38 -14.68
N PRO A 204 18.99 15.21 -14.13
CA PRO A 204 19.11 15.36 -12.69
C PRO A 204 17.80 15.79 -12.03
N VAL A 205 17.47 15.16 -10.91
CA VAL A 205 16.26 15.45 -10.10
C VAL A 205 16.63 15.42 -8.61
N PRO A 206 15.82 16.04 -7.72
CA PRO A 206 15.92 15.82 -6.29
C PRO A 206 15.73 14.34 -5.93
N PHE A 207 16.35 13.91 -4.82
CA PHE A 207 16.32 12.48 -4.41
C PHE A 207 14.91 11.97 -4.11
N ASP A 208 14.05 12.80 -3.53
CA ASP A 208 12.63 12.48 -3.32
C ASP A 208 11.89 12.28 -4.65
N VAL A 209 12.14 13.12 -5.65
CA VAL A 209 11.58 12.96 -7.00
C VAL A 209 12.12 11.70 -7.68
N LEU A 210 13.41 11.36 -7.49
CA LEU A 210 13.98 10.11 -8.00
C LEU A 210 13.24 8.91 -7.41
N VAL A 211 13.14 8.84 -6.07
CA VAL A 211 12.48 7.73 -5.36
C VAL A 211 11.01 7.62 -5.76
N ASP A 212 10.35 8.75 -6.02
CA ASP A 212 8.96 8.84 -6.46
C ASP A 212 8.76 8.61 -7.98
N SER A 213 9.79 8.16 -8.69
CA SER A 213 9.75 7.94 -10.15
C SER A 213 10.28 6.55 -10.52
N PRO A 214 9.60 5.46 -10.12
CA PRO A 214 10.02 4.10 -10.44
C PRO A 214 10.04 3.85 -11.94
N VAL A 215 10.62 2.72 -12.31
CA VAL A 215 10.72 2.29 -13.71
C VAL A 215 10.07 0.94 -13.89
N PHE A 216 9.19 0.82 -14.89
CA PHE A 216 8.85 -0.47 -15.50
C PHE A 216 9.60 -0.61 -16.82
N ALA A 217 10.25 -1.74 -17.05
CA ALA A 217 10.91 -2.01 -18.32
C ALA A 217 10.68 -3.46 -18.74
N GLY A 218 10.69 -3.70 -20.05
CA GLY A 218 10.48 -5.04 -20.55
C GLY A 218 10.70 -5.19 -22.06
N ALA A 219 10.65 -6.45 -22.49
CA ALA A 219 10.72 -6.83 -23.90
C ALA A 219 9.40 -6.53 -24.64
N ASN A 220 8.27 -6.72 -23.97
CA ASN A 220 6.93 -6.53 -24.53
C ASN A 220 6.31 -5.28 -23.94
N VAL A 221 6.32 -4.17 -24.68
CA VAL A 221 5.85 -2.86 -24.21
C VAL A 221 4.93 -2.22 -25.23
N ARG A 222 3.79 -1.68 -24.73
CA ARG A 222 2.85 -0.85 -25.48
C ARG A 222 2.63 0.45 -24.73
N VAL A 223 2.62 1.58 -25.43
CA VAL A 223 2.38 2.91 -24.87
C VAL A 223 1.17 3.52 -25.55
N GLU A 224 0.21 3.97 -24.74
CA GLU A 224 -1.01 4.63 -25.20
C GLU A 224 -1.13 6.02 -24.58
N THR A 225 -1.53 7.00 -25.41
CA THR A 225 -1.85 8.34 -24.93
C THR A 225 -3.30 8.36 -24.46
N LEU A 226 -3.53 8.66 -23.18
CA LEU A 226 -4.88 8.79 -22.62
C LEU A 226 -5.40 10.24 -22.71
N ALA A 227 -4.51 11.22 -22.50
CA ALA A 227 -4.77 12.65 -22.62
C ALA A 227 -3.44 13.38 -22.89
N PRO A 228 -3.45 14.68 -23.26
CA PRO A 228 -2.21 15.44 -23.34
C PRO A 228 -1.39 15.35 -22.05
N GLY A 229 -0.16 14.85 -22.14
CA GLY A 229 0.72 14.63 -20.99
C GLY A 229 0.37 13.41 -20.13
N VAL A 230 -0.64 12.59 -20.46
CA VAL A 230 -0.99 11.38 -19.69
C VAL A 230 -0.86 10.14 -20.56
N ARG A 231 -0.03 9.19 -20.12
CA ARG A 231 0.28 7.95 -20.84
C ARG A 231 -0.10 6.72 -20.02
N LEU A 232 -0.52 5.67 -20.70
CA LEU A 232 -0.64 4.32 -20.19
C LEU A 232 0.50 3.49 -20.78
N ASN A 233 1.45 3.13 -19.95
CA ASN A 233 2.62 2.33 -20.33
C ASN A 233 2.38 0.90 -19.86
N ILE A 234 2.21 -0.02 -20.80
CA ILE A 234 1.87 -1.42 -20.55
C ILE A 234 3.10 -2.27 -20.80
N VAL A 235 3.48 -3.07 -19.80
CA VAL A 235 4.57 -4.06 -19.91
C VAL A 235 3.97 -5.43 -19.63
N ALA A 236 4.29 -6.44 -20.43
CA ALA A 236 3.64 -7.75 -20.34
C ALA A 236 4.63 -8.93 -20.41
N ASP A 237 4.25 -10.06 -19.76
CA ASP A 237 4.98 -11.33 -19.88
C ASP A 237 4.99 -11.84 -21.33
N GLN A 238 3.90 -11.62 -22.09
CA GLN A 238 3.71 -12.11 -23.46
C GLN A 238 3.12 -11.01 -24.34
N PRO A 239 3.48 -10.96 -25.65
CA PRO A 239 2.98 -9.93 -26.57
C PRO A 239 1.46 -9.89 -26.72
N GLU A 240 0.80 -11.06 -26.65
CA GLU A 240 -0.66 -11.19 -26.82
C GLU A 240 -1.44 -10.47 -25.70
N GLN A 241 -0.86 -10.36 -24.52
CA GLN A 241 -1.46 -9.68 -23.37
C GLN A 241 -1.58 -8.16 -23.58
N LEU A 242 -0.81 -7.60 -24.51
CA LEU A 242 -0.86 -6.20 -24.91
C LEU A 242 -2.08 -5.83 -25.78
N ALA A 243 -2.95 -6.80 -26.12
CA ALA A 243 -4.06 -6.63 -27.05
C ALA A 243 -5.26 -5.92 -26.41
N ALA A 244 -5.06 -4.69 -25.92
CA ALA A 244 -6.14 -3.81 -25.49
C ALA A 244 -6.95 -3.34 -26.72
N THR A 245 -8.29 -3.39 -26.62
CA THR A 245 -9.20 -2.86 -27.64
C THR A 245 -9.35 -1.34 -27.49
N GLU A 246 -9.79 -0.67 -28.56
CA GLU A 246 -10.03 0.78 -28.51
C GLU A 246 -11.13 1.15 -27.50
N GLU A 247 -12.15 0.31 -27.36
CA GLU A 247 -13.19 0.50 -26.35
C GLU A 247 -12.60 0.46 -24.92
N GLN A 248 -11.74 -0.51 -24.61
CA GLN A 248 -11.08 -0.59 -23.31
C GLN A 248 -10.18 0.63 -23.07
N LEU A 249 -9.43 1.07 -24.08
CA LEU A 249 -8.59 2.28 -24.00
C LEU A 249 -9.44 3.53 -23.78
N GLN A 250 -10.61 3.61 -24.40
CA GLN A 250 -11.52 4.74 -24.20
C GLN A 250 -12.01 4.84 -22.74
N LEU A 251 -12.26 3.71 -22.06
CA LEU A 251 -12.60 3.70 -20.62
C LEU A 251 -11.46 4.26 -19.76
N HIS A 252 -10.20 3.98 -20.10
CA HIS A 252 -9.05 4.58 -19.42
C HIS A 252 -8.91 6.09 -19.72
N ARG A 253 -9.22 6.53 -20.95
CA ARG A 253 -9.29 7.98 -21.26
C ARG A 253 -10.39 8.66 -20.46
N ASN A 254 -11.55 8.02 -20.33
CA ASN A 254 -12.64 8.52 -19.51
C ASN A 254 -12.25 8.67 -18.03
N LEU A 255 -11.42 7.75 -17.49
CA LEU A 255 -10.87 7.87 -16.14
C LEU A 255 -10.16 9.22 -15.95
N VAL A 256 -9.26 9.58 -16.87
CA VAL A 256 -8.53 10.84 -16.80
C VAL A 256 -9.50 12.04 -16.85
N ILE A 257 -10.46 11.99 -17.76
CA ILE A 257 -11.48 13.05 -17.92
C ILE A 257 -12.30 13.21 -16.64
N GLN A 258 -12.78 12.10 -16.06
CA GLN A 258 -13.64 12.14 -14.88
C GLN A 258 -12.85 12.57 -13.62
N ALA A 259 -11.59 12.21 -13.49
CA ALA A 259 -10.75 12.65 -12.38
C ALA A 259 -10.51 14.19 -12.44
N VAL A 260 -10.17 14.72 -13.61
CA VAL A 260 -9.97 16.17 -13.78
C VAL A 260 -11.27 16.94 -13.52
N LYS A 261 -12.43 16.42 -13.97
CA LYS A 261 -13.74 17.01 -13.66
C LYS A 261 -14.06 16.96 -12.17
N LEU A 262 -13.67 15.90 -11.48
CA LEU A 262 -13.89 15.73 -10.04
C LEU A 262 -13.08 16.76 -9.24
N PHE A 263 -11.77 16.77 -9.43
CA PHE A 263 -10.87 17.57 -8.60
C PHE A 263 -10.75 19.04 -9.05
N GLY A 264 -10.98 19.33 -10.34
CA GLY A 264 -10.94 20.68 -10.89
C GLY A 264 -9.53 21.27 -11.05
N ALA A 265 -8.48 20.54 -10.74
CA ALA A 265 -7.09 20.93 -10.88
C ALA A 265 -6.21 19.70 -11.19
N GLN A 266 -4.99 19.92 -11.65
CA GLN A 266 -3.98 18.89 -11.87
C GLN A 266 -2.70 19.28 -11.13
N HIS A 267 -2.08 18.33 -10.42
CA HIS A 267 -0.86 18.55 -9.64
C HIS A 267 0.35 17.85 -10.25
N TYR A 268 0.38 17.73 -11.56
CA TYR A 268 1.47 17.17 -12.35
C TYR A 268 1.62 17.92 -13.68
N ASP A 269 2.79 17.90 -14.26
CA ASP A 269 3.08 18.37 -15.63
C ASP A 269 2.80 17.26 -16.65
N HIS A 270 3.08 16.00 -16.28
CA HIS A 270 2.74 14.80 -17.01
C HIS A 270 2.45 13.67 -16.01
N TYR A 271 1.77 12.60 -16.49
CA TYR A 271 1.46 11.43 -15.65
C TYR A 271 1.62 10.14 -16.44
N ASP A 272 2.30 9.18 -15.84
CA ASP A 272 2.59 7.88 -16.42
C ASP A 272 1.95 6.76 -15.59
N PHE A 273 0.86 6.17 -16.06
CA PHE A 273 0.41 4.89 -15.54
C PHE A 273 1.42 3.82 -15.97
N LEU A 274 2.05 3.15 -15.02
CA LEU A 274 2.95 2.02 -15.26
C LEU A 274 2.15 0.74 -14.95
N LEU A 275 1.79 -0.02 -15.98
CA LEU A 275 0.92 -1.19 -15.89
C LEU A 275 1.69 -2.46 -16.27
N ALA A 276 1.93 -3.34 -15.29
CA ALA A 276 2.51 -4.65 -15.51
C ALA A 276 1.41 -5.73 -15.65
N LEU A 277 1.44 -6.47 -16.74
CA LEU A 277 0.57 -7.62 -17.01
C LEU A 277 1.38 -8.89 -16.81
N SER A 278 1.34 -9.48 -15.61
CA SER A 278 2.20 -10.61 -15.27
C SER A 278 1.51 -11.63 -14.36
N ALA A 279 1.81 -12.90 -14.63
CA ALA A 279 1.49 -14.01 -13.72
C ALA A 279 2.65 -14.34 -12.76
N ARG A 280 3.84 -13.76 -13.01
CA ARG A 280 5.09 -14.09 -12.32
C ARG A 280 5.61 -12.95 -11.46
N GLN A 281 5.54 -11.71 -11.93
CA GLN A 281 5.87 -10.54 -11.12
C GLN A 281 4.80 -10.36 -10.03
N GLY A 282 5.22 -10.06 -8.80
CA GLY A 282 4.29 -9.81 -7.70
C GLY A 282 3.42 -8.59 -7.96
N GLY A 283 2.12 -8.70 -7.65
CA GLY A 283 1.17 -7.59 -7.76
C GLY A 283 1.60 -6.38 -6.94
N ILE A 284 1.24 -5.19 -7.41
CA ILE A 284 1.48 -3.91 -6.76
C ILE A 284 0.37 -2.93 -7.12
N GLY A 285 0.00 -2.07 -6.19
CA GLY A 285 -0.57 -0.76 -6.35
C GLY A 285 0.33 0.16 -5.54
N LEU A 286 0.92 1.17 -6.15
CA LEU A 286 1.75 2.14 -5.44
C LEU A 286 1.72 3.48 -6.17
N GLU A 287 1.35 4.47 -5.42
CA GLU A 287 1.16 5.82 -5.86
C GLU A 287 2.44 6.64 -5.92
N HIS A 288 2.55 7.48 -6.94
CA HIS A 288 3.58 8.49 -7.12
C HIS A 288 2.97 9.80 -7.59
N HIS A 289 3.71 10.89 -7.46
CA HIS A 289 3.19 12.22 -7.81
C HIS A 289 2.83 12.32 -9.30
N ARG A 290 3.71 11.80 -10.17
CA ARG A 290 3.60 11.86 -11.63
C ARG A 290 3.49 10.49 -12.29
N SER A 291 3.28 9.43 -11.51
CA SER A 291 3.07 8.07 -12.02
C SER A 291 2.33 7.21 -11.00
N SER A 292 2.02 5.99 -11.41
CA SER A 292 1.58 4.93 -10.52
C SER A 292 2.10 3.58 -10.98
N GLU A 293 2.49 2.72 -10.04
CA GLU A 293 2.82 1.32 -10.31
C GLU A 293 1.57 0.46 -10.16
N ASN A 294 1.22 -0.27 -11.20
CA ASN A 294 0.02 -1.09 -11.24
C ASN A 294 0.38 -2.50 -11.73
N GLY A 295 0.30 -3.49 -10.85
CA GLY A 295 0.56 -4.89 -11.18
C GLY A 295 -0.73 -5.70 -11.20
N VAL A 296 -1.09 -6.23 -12.37
CA VAL A 296 -2.29 -7.04 -12.56
C VAL A 296 -1.97 -8.33 -13.33
N THR A 297 -2.95 -9.23 -13.44
CA THR A 297 -2.78 -10.48 -14.19
C THR A 297 -2.64 -10.22 -15.70
N GLY A 298 -1.98 -11.13 -16.41
CA GLY A 298 -1.85 -11.06 -17.86
C GLY A 298 -3.18 -11.03 -18.63
N GLY A 299 -4.27 -11.50 -17.99
CA GLY A 299 -5.62 -11.50 -18.55
C GLY A 299 -6.35 -10.15 -18.53
N TYR A 300 -5.77 -9.08 -17.96
CA TYR A 300 -6.45 -7.81 -17.73
C TYR A 300 -7.25 -7.29 -18.94
N PHE A 301 -6.66 -7.27 -20.13
CA PHE A 301 -7.35 -6.86 -21.36
C PHE A 301 -8.01 -8.04 -22.09
N ILE A 302 -7.32 -9.17 -22.22
CA ILE A 302 -7.78 -10.30 -23.05
C ILE A 302 -8.87 -11.14 -22.39
N GLU A 303 -8.99 -11.11 -21.07
CA GLU A 303 -10.05 -11.74 -20.26
C GLU A 303 -10.89 -10.68 -19.55
N TRP A 304 -11.27 -9.61 -20.23
CA TRP A 304 -11.86 -8.40 -19.66
C TRP A 304 -13.06 -8.69 -18.74
N LYS A 305 -13.97 -9.55 -19.15
CA LYS A 305 -15.20 -9.87 -18.36
C LYS A 305 -14.91 -10.59 -17.04
N ASP A 306 -13.76 -11.25 -16.95
CA ASP A 306 -13.40 -12.07 -15.80
C ASP A 306 -12.50 -11.31 -14.79
N ASN A 307 -11.97 -10.14 -15.18
CA ASN A 307 -11.03 -9.34 -14.37
C ASN A 307 -11.68 -8.08 -13.77
N LEU A 308 -12.85 -8.21 -13.14
CA LEU A 308 -13.57 -7.07 -12.55
C LEU A 308 -12.85 -6.48 -11.34
N THR A 309 -12.23 -7.34 -10.52
CA THR A 309 -11.66 -6.97 -9.20
C THR A 309 -10.38 -6.15 -9.25
N ARG A 310 -9.88 -5.81 -10.43
CA ARG A 310 -8.66 -5.01 -10.62
C ARG A 310 -8.89 -3.75 -11.43
N ARG A 311 -10.14 -3.43 -11.76
CA ARG A 311 -10.45 -2.26 -12.59
C ARG A 311 -10.55 -0.96 -11.80
N ASP A 312 -10.62 -1.04 -10.49
CA ASP A 312 -10.53 0.09 -9.57
C ASP A 312 -9.09 0.45 -9.17
N LEU A 313 -8.10 -0.37 -9.54
CA LEU A 313 -6.69 -0.14 -9.18
C LEU A 313 -6.15 1.17 -9.80
N LEU A 314 -6.21 1.32 -11.13
CA LEU A 314 -5.72 2.55 -11.77
C LEU A 314 -6.47 3.80 -11.30
N PRO A 315 -7.81 3.78 -11.13
CA PRO A 315 -8.55 4.88 -10.51
C PRO A 315 -8.08 5.22 -9.09
N HIS A 316 -7.78 4.22 -8.26
CA HIS A 316 -7.26 4.39 -6.91
C HIS A 316 -5.88 5.08 -6.95
N GLU A 317 -4.91 4.48 -7.64
CA GLU A 317 -3.55 5.01 -7.72
C GLU A 317 -3.48 6.40 -8.37
N TYR A 318 -4.35 6.67 -9.34
CA TYR A 318 -4.41 7.99 -9.96
C TYR A 318 -4.94 9.07 -9.00
N THR A 319 -5.92 8.73 -8.16
CA THR A 319 -6.46 9.62 -7.13
C THR A 319 -5.38 10.12 -6.19
N HIS A 320 -4.39 9.30 -5.90
CA HIS A 320 -3.30 9.65 -5.01
C HIS A 320 -2.43 10.81 -5.51
N SER A 321 -2.43 11.14 -6.80
CA SER A 321 -1.77 12.36 -7.27
C SER A 321 -2.31 13.62 -6.56
N TRP A 322 -3.60 13.60 -6.18
CA TRP A 322 -4.26 14.65 -5.39
C TRP A 322 -4.25 14.36 -3.90
N ASN A 323 -4.72 13.16 -3.50
CA ASN A 323 -4.81 12.74 -2.09
C ASN A 323 -3.63 11.84 -1.72
N GLY A 324 -2.66 12.40 -1.04
CA GLY A 324 -1.47 11.69 -0.58
C GLY A 324 -0.16 12.25 -1.14
N LYS A 325 -0.11 12.61 -2.41
CA LYS A 325 1.09 13.21 -3.01
C LYS A 325 1.06 14.73 -2.96
N TYR A 326 0.00 15.36 -3.44
CA TYR A 326 -0.16 16.81 -3.30
C TYR A 326 -0.68 17.19 -1.92
N ARG A 327 -1.88 16.72 -1.52
CA ARG A 327 -2.42 16.91 -0.17
C ARG A 327 -2.00 15.73 0.70
N ARG A 328 -1.13 15.99 1.67
CA ARG A 328 -0.52 14.97 2.52
C ARG A 328 -0.81 15.23 3.99
N ALA A 329 -1.16 14.20 4.76
CA ALA A 329 -1.29 14.33 6.19
C ALA A 329 0.02 14.83 6.80
N ALA A 330 -0.06 15.81 7.73
CA ALA A 330 1.12 16.48 8.26
C ALA A 330 2.01 15.53 9.08
N ASP A 331 1.42 14.54 9.73
CA ASP A 331 2.12 13.52 10.51
C ASP A 331 2.71 12.38 9.64
N LEU A 332 2.22 12.25 8.41
CA LEU A 332 2.76 11.30 7.43
C LEU A 332 3.95 11.88 6.64
N TRP A 333 4.08 13.22 6.60
CA TRP A 333 5.18 13.88 5.91
C TRP A 333 6.48 13.75 6.71
N THR A 334 7.58 13.38 6.05
CA THR A 334 8.91 13.27 6.66
C THR A 334 9.97 13.95 5.81
N PRO A 335 11.03 14.51 6.42
CA PRO A 335 12.10 15.21 5.69
C PRO A 335 13.07 14.27 4.97
N ASP A 336 13.11 13.00 5.40
CA ASP A 336 13.99 11.96 4.87
C ASP A 336 13.33 10.56 4.99
N TYR A 337 14.00 9.54 4.48
CA TYR A 337 13.52 8.16 4.53
C TYR A 337 13.98 7.37 5.76
N ARG A 338 14.59 8.05 6.74
CA ARG A 338 14.92 7.51 8.06
C ARG A 338 13.85 7.82 9.09
N THR A 339 13.28 9.01 9.01
CA THR A 339 12.28 9.51 9.96
C THR A 339 11.00 8.67 9.88
N PRO A 340 10.52 8.09 11.00
CA PRO A 340 9.28 7.33 11.02
C PRO A 340 8.07 8.18 10.62
N MET A 341 7.22 7.62 9.76
CA MET A 341 5.90 8.18 9.46
C MET A 341 4.93 7.88 10.59
N GLN A 342 3.95 8.77 10.79
CA GLN A 342 2.82 8.55 11.67
C GLN A 342 1.56 8.41 10.81
N ASP A 343 0.82 7.36 11.02
CA ASP A 343 -0.20 6.88 10.08
C ASP A 343 -1.64 7.28 10.47
N SER A 344 -1.81 8.23 11.43
CA SER A 344 -3.11 8.50 12.09
C SER A 344 -4.26 8.88 11.14
N LEU A 345 -3.96 9.42 9.96
CA LEU A 345 -4.94 9.83 8.96
C LEU A 345 -4.96 8.93 7.70
N LEU A 346 -4.50 7.68 7.79
CA LEU A 346 -4.59 6.75 6.65
C LEU A 346 -6.04 6.47 6.21
N TRP A 347 -7.01 6.57 7.11
CA TRP A 347 -8.43 6.49 6.75
C TRP A 347 -8.90 7.65 5.83
N VAL A 348 -8.13 8.76 5.77
CA VAL A 348 -8.30 9.85 4.79
C VAL A 348 -7.45 9.58 3.56
N TYR A 349 -6.15 9.34 3.77
CA TYR A 349 -5.19 9.11 2.69
C TYR A 349 -5.62 7.94 1.81
N GLU A 350 -5.87 6.78 2.40
CA GLU A 350 -6.24 5.55 1.72
C GLU A 350 -7.76 5.36 1.62
N GLY A 351 -8.46 5.60 2.73
CA GLY A 351 -9.91 5.37 2.77
C GLY A 351 -10.70 6.28 1.84
N GLN A 352 -10.33 7.56 1.72
CA GLN A 352 -10.96 8.46 0.76
C GLN A 352 -10.47 8.19 -0.67
N THR A 353 -9.23 7.78 -0.86
CA THR A 353 -8.73 7.35 -2.16
C THR A 353 -9.45 6.08 -2.63
N GLN A 354 -9.67 5.11 -1.76
CA GLN A 354 -10.47 3.92 -2.07
C GLN A 354 -11.91 4.30 -2.48
N PHE A 355 -12.51 5.25 -1.77
CA PHE A 355 -13.83 5.79 -2.14
C PHE A 355 -13.81 6.41 -3.55
N TRP A 356 -12.85 7.31 -3.84
CA TRP A 356 -12.76 7.93 -5.15
C TRP A 356 -12.35 6.95 -6.25
N GLY A 357 -11.52 5.95 -5.94
CA GLY A 357 -11.16 4.88 -6.87
C GLY A 357 -12.39 4.14 -7.38
N VAL A 358 -13.30 3.74 -6.47
CA VAL A 358 -14.56 3.08 -6.81
C VAL A 358 -15.48 4.04 -7.60
N VAL A 359 -15.62 5.29 -7.17
CA VAL A 359 -16.46 6.28 -7.85
C VAL A 359 -15.95 6.59 -9.25
N LEU A 360 -14.64 6.78 -9.42
CA LEU A 360 -14.03 7.04 -10.73
C LEU A 360 -14.06 5.79 -11.62
N GLY A 361 -13.92 4.60 -11.05
CA GLY A 361 -14.11 3.33 -11.77
C GLY A 361 -15.51 3.23 -12.40
N ALA A 362 -16.55 3.61 -11.65
CA ALA A 362 -17.91 3.68 -12.17
C ALA A 362 -18.11 4.82 -13.20
N ARG A 363 -17.66 6.03 -12.87
CA ARG A 363 -17.84 7.22 -13.74
C ARG A 363 -17.11 7.12 -15.07
N SER A 364 -16.00 6.42 -15.11
CA SER A 364 -15.24 6.16 -16.35
C SER A 364 -15.83 5.02 -17.19
N GLY A 365 -16.65 4.15 -16.59
CA GLY A 365 -17.18 2.95 -17.21
C GLY A 365 -16.20 1.75 -17.13
N LEU A 366 -15.08 1.87 -16.43
CA LEU A 366 -14.20 0.72 -16.13
C LEU A 366 -14.94 -0.37 -15.37
N LEU A 367 -15.88 0.00 -14.52
CA LEU A 367 -16.89 -0.87 -13.93
C LEU A 367 -18.26 -0.32 -14.29
N THR A 368 -19.19 -1.18 -14.68
CA THR A 368 -20.59 -0.80 -14.80
C THR A 368 -21.17 -0.48 -13.41
N LYS A 369 -22.32 0.17 -13.38
CA LYS A 369 -23.02 0.45 -12.12
C LYS A 369 -23.31 -0.84 -11.33
N GLU A 370 -23.77 -1.88 -12.01
CA GLU A 370 -24.11 -3.17 -11.40
C GLU A 370 -22.86 -3.86 -10.83
N GLU A 371 -21.75 -3.84 -11.55
CA GLU A 371 -20.47 -4.37 -11.08
C GLU A 371 -19.96 -3.58 -9.87
N THR A 372 -20.09 -2.25 -9.90
CA THR A 372 -19.73 -1.37 -8.78
C THR A 372 -20.59 -1.64 -7.54
N LEU A 373 -21.90 -1.79 -7.71
CA LEU A 373 -22.81 -2.15 -6.61
C LEU A 373 -22.48 -3.54 -6.06
N GLY A 374 -22.06 -4.49 -6.90
CA GLY A 374 -21.58 -5.80 -6.48
C GLY A 374 -20.30 -5.72 -5.63
N ALA A 375 -19.34 -4.89 -6.04
CA ALA A 375 -18.11 -4.62 -5.29
C ALA A 375 -18.42 -4.00 -3.92
N LEU A 376 -19.23 -2.95 -3.90
CA LEU A 376 -19.64 -2.26 -2.67
C LEU A 376 -20.44 -3.18 -1.73
N ALA A 377 -21.33 -4.04 -2.26
CA ALA A 377 -22.08 -4.99 -1.44
C ALA A 377 -21.16 -6.01 -0.77
N ASN A 378 -20.14 -6.50 -1.48
CA ASN A 378 -19.15 -7.40 -0.90
C ASN A 378 -18.30 -6.70 0.18
N THR A 379 -17.87 -5.47 -0.05
CA THR A 379 -17.13 -4.66 0.93
C THR A 379 -17.95 -4.41 2.19
N ALA A 380 -19.21 -3.97 2.02
CA ALA A 380 -20.13 -3.71 3.12
C ALA A 380 -20.41 -4.98 3.95
N ALA A 381 -20.73 -6.09 3.28
CA ALA A 381 -21.01 -7.35 3.95
C ALA A 381 -19.79 -7.91 4.69
N ARG A 382 -18.59 -7.78 4.11
CA ARG A 382 -17.35 -8.23 4.75
C ARG A 382 -17.12 -7.47 6.06
N LEU A 383 -17.14 -6.15 6.02
CA LEU A 383 -16.92 -5.30 7.19
C LEU A 383 -18.02 -5.49 8.25
N ASP A 384 -19.27 -5.69 7.85
CA ASP A 384 -20.37 -5.93 8.79
C ASP A 384 -20.31 -7.30 9.47
N THR A 385 -19.59 -8.25 8.86
CA THR A 385 -19.39 -9.61 9.39
C THR A 385 -18.13 -9.71 10.27
N ASP A 386 -17.17 -8.78 10.14
CA ASP A 386 -15.91 -8.82 10.85
C ASP A 386 -16.08 -8.41 12.33
N ALA A 387 -16.05 -9.41 13.22
CA ALA A 387 -16.28 -9.26 14.67
C ALA A 387 -15.19 -8.43 15.38
N GLY A 388 -14.00 -8.31 14.79
CA GLY A 388 -12.86 -7.59 15.36
C GLY A 388 -13.10 -6.11 15.64
N ARG A 389 -14.09 -5.51 14.99
CA ARG A 389 -14.52 -4.12 15.27
C ARG A 389 -15.10 -3.91 16.67
N SER A 390 -15.52 -4.98 17.34
CA SER A 390 -16.04 -4.93 18.71
C SER A 390 -14.96 -4.68 19.78
N TRP A 391 -13.69 -4.75 19.44
CA TRP A 391 -12.59 -4.49 20.37
C TRP A 391 -11.52 -3.52 19.83
N ARG A 392 -11.38 -3.40 18.50
CA ARG A 392 -10.34 -2.61 17.84
C ARG A 392 -10.97 -1.48 17.03
N PRO A 393 -10.75 -0.18 17.38
CA PRO A 393 -11.26 0.95 16.60
C PRO A 393 -10.57 1.04 15.24
N LEU A 394 -11.14 1.79 14.30
CA LEU A 394 -10.58 1.96 12.96
C LEU A 394 -9.21 2.64 13.00
N THR A 395 -9.04 3.67 13.82
CA THR A 395 -7.76 4.39 13.96
C THR A 395 -6.61 3.47 14.36
N ASP A 396 -6.84 2.46 15.21
CA ASP A 396 -5.78 1.51 15.55
C ASP A 396 -5.35 0.64 14.36
N THR A 397 -6.21 0.47 13.36
CA THR A 397 -5.86 -0.28 12.13
C THR A 397 -4.93 0.51 11.22
N THR A 398 -4.79 1.84 11.39
CA THR A 398 -3.85 2.64 10.62
C THR A 398 -2.39 2.30 10.92
N ASP A 399 -2.09 1.74 12.10
CA ASP A 399 -0.76 1.24 12.46
C ASP A 399 -0.48 -0.18 11.93
N ASP A 400 -1.47 -0.83 11.29
CA ASP A 400 -1.33 -2.22 10.85
C ASP A 400 -0.19 -2.46 9.85
N PRO A 401 0.13 -1.54 8.93
CA PRO A 401 1.30 -1.68 8.06
C PRO A 401 2.62 -1.84 8.84
N ILE A 402 2.75 -1.18 9.99
CA ILE A 402 3.91 -1.29 10.89
C ILE A 402 3.81 -2.58 11.71
N ILE A 403 2.62 -2.88 12.28
CA ILE A 403 2.40 -4.03 13.17
C ILE A 403 2.60 -5.36 12.42
N SER A 404 1.94 -5.52 11.28
CA SER A 404 1.91 -6.79 10.56
C SER A 404 2.82 -6.84 9.34
N GLN A 405 3.27 -5.69 8.83
CA GLN A 405 4.03 -5.58 7.58
C GLN A 405 3.32 -6.33 6.42
N ARG A 406 2.01 -6.18 6.36
CA ARG A 406 1.10 -6.82 5.36
C ARG A 406 1.16 -8.36 5.36
N ARG A 407 1.62 -8.98 6.45
CA ARG A 407 1.62 -10.45 6.57
C ARG A 407 0.20 -10.98 6.74
N PRO A 408 -0.10 -12.15 6.15
CA PRO A 408 -1.39 -12.80 6.34
C PRO A 408 -1.70 -13.06 7.82
N LYS A 409 -2.97 -12.88 8.20
CA LYS A 409 -3.47 -13.12 9.57
C LYS A 409 -4.33 -14.37 9.62
N GLY A 410 -4.15 -15.18 10.67
CA GLY A 410 -4.90 -16.43 10.83
C GLY A 410 -6.39 -16.22 11.10
N TRP A 411 -6.75 -15.11 11.80
CA TRP A 411 -8.12 -14.77 12.19
C TRP A 411 -8.44 -13.34 11.80
N ARG A 412 -8.39 -13.04 10.49
CA ARG A 412 -8.55 -11.68 9.97
C ARG A 412 -9.83 -11.00 10.44
N SER A 413 -10.96 -11.71 10.46
CA SER A 413 -12.27 -11.19 10.89
C SER A 413 -12.32 -10.80 12.38
N TRP A 414 -11.38 -11.28 13.21
CA TRP A 414 -11.20 -10.91 14.61
C TRP A 414 -10.05 -9.95 14.83
N GLN A 415 -8.90 -10.18 14.16
CA GLN A 415 -7.71 -9.38 14.34
C GLN A 415 -7.81 -8.00 13.68
N ARG A 416 -8.71 -7.82 12.72
CA ARG A 416 -8.74 -6.71 11.76
C ARG A 416 -7.40 -6.58 11.01
N SER A 417 -7.36 -5.82 9.96
CA SER A 417 -6.15 -5.56 9.19
C SER A 417 -6.12 -4.08 8.80
N GLU A 418 -5.78 -3.78 7.58
CA GLU A 418 -5.77 -2.43 7.00
C GLU A 418 -7.20 -2.00 6.63
N ASP A 419 -8.14 -2.08 7.61
CA ASP A 419 -9.56 -1.79 7.37
C ASP A 419 -9.81 -0.32 7.04
N TYR A 420 -8.85 0.56 7.34
CA TYR A 420 -8.91 1.97 7.00
C TYR A 420 -9.11 2.24 5.50
N TYR A 421 -8.75 1.31 4.60
CA TYR A 421 -9.10 1.39 3.17
C TYR A 421 -10.61 1.27 2.98
N ASN A 422 -11.15 0.12 3.29
CA ASN A 422 -12.54 -0.23 2.95
C ASN A 422 -13.57 0.37 3.92
N GLU A 423 -13.27 0.41 5.21
CA GLU A 423 -14.16 1.08 6.18
C GLU A 423 -14.06 2.59 6.02
N GLY A 424 -12.87 3.12 5.69
CA GLY A 424 -12.71 4.51 5.29
C GLY A 424 -13.58 4.86 4.07
N LEU A 425 -13.61 4.00 3.04
CA LEU A 425 -14.53 4.14 1.91
C LEU A 425 -15.98 4.30 2.38
N LEU A 426 -16.44 3.43 3.30
CA LEU A 426 -17.83 3.50 3.81
C LEU A 426 -18.09 4.79 4.58
N ILE A 427 -17.13 5.27 5.38
CA ILE A 427 -17.24 6.54 6.12
C ILE A 427 -17.37 7.73 5.16
N TRP A 428 -16.58 7.74 4.08
CA TRP A 428 -16.64 8.82 3.09
C TRP A 428 -17.91 8.76 2.23
N LEU A 429 -18.42 7.55 1.94
CA LEU A 429 -19.73 7.38 1.32
C LEU A 429 -20.85 7.89 2.22
N ASP A 430 -20.74 7.64 3.53
CA ASP A 430 -21.68 8.15 4.52
C ASP A 430 -21.61 9.68 4.61
N ALA A 431 -20.42 10.28 4.55
CA ALA A 431 -20.24 11.72 4.50
C ALA A 431 -20.87 12.34 3.22
N ASP A 432 -20.68 11.71 2.03
CA ASP A 432 -21.33 12.16 0.78
C ASP A 432 -22.85 12.15 0.91
N SER A 433 -23.40 11.05 1.41
CA SER A 433 -24.84 10.91 1.58
C SER A 433 -25.42 11.93 2.56
N MET A 434 -24.71 12.23 3.67
CA MET A 434 -25.08 13.24 4.64
C MET A 434 -25.03 14.66 4.05
N ILE A 435 -24.00 15.01 3.28
CA ILE A 435 -23.91 16.30 2.59
C ILE A 435 -25.10 16.46 1.64
N ARG A 436 -25.42 15.42 0.85
CA ARG A 436 -26.56 15.44 -0.09
C ARG A 436 -27.89 15.60 0.63
N GLU A 437 -28.11 14.87 1.72
CA GLU A 437 -29.33 14.96 2.53
C GLU A 437 -29.51 16.38 3.09
N LEU A 438 -28.52 16.90 3.81
CA LEU A 438 -28.56 18.22 4.44
C LEU A 438 -28.68 19.37 3.43
N SER A 439 -28.07 19.22 2.26
CA SER A 439 -28.13 20.25 1.18
C SER A 439 -29.29 20.06 0.21
N GLN A 440 -30.16 19.06 0.43
CA GLN A 440 -31.23 18.69 -0.51
C GLN A 440 -30.69 18.40 -1.93
N GLY A 441 -29.57 17.69 -2.01
CA GLY A 441 -28.91 17.31 -3.27
C GLY A 441 -28.11 18.40 -3.97
N LYS A 442 -28.02 19.61 -3.40
CA LYS A 442 -27.30 20.74 -4.00
C LYS A 442 -25.78 20.65 -3.85
N ARG A 443 -25.30 19.93 -2.88
CA ARG A 443 -23.88 19.71 -2.55
C ARG A 443 -23.60 18.23 -2.42
N SER A 444 -22.32 17.87 -2.56
CA SER A 444 -21.84 16.52 -2.44
C SER A 444 -20.36 16.50 -2.00
N LEU A 445 -19.79 15.34 -1.83
CA LEU A 445 -18.36 15.21 -1.54
C LEU A 445 -17.48 15.65 -2.72
N ASP A 446 -18.01 15.74 -3.95
CA ASP A 446 -17.31 16.38 -5.09
C ASP A 446 -16.96 17.85 -4.81
N ASP A 447 -17.83 18.58 -4.08
CA ASP A 447 -17.56 19.96 -3.67
C ASP A 447 -16.41 20.03 -2.66
N PHE A 448 -16.36 19.05 -1.73
CA PHE A 448 -15.22 18.89 -0.84
C PHE A 448 -13.94 18.57 -1.62
N ALA A 449 -13.99 17.64 -2.57
CA ALA A 449 -12.84 17.27 -3.37
C ALA A 449 -12.22 18.47 -4.08
N ARG A 450 -13.03 19.33 -4.69
CA ARG A 450 -12.57 20.56 -5.31
C ARG A 450 -12.00 21.57 -4.32
N ALA A 451 -12.66 21.75 -3.18
CA ALA A 451 -12.23 22.72 -2.16
C ALA A 451 -10.95 22.27 -1.45
N PHE A 452 -10.74 20.97 -1.27
CA PHE A 452 -9.63 20.41 -0.50
C PHE A 452 -8.44 20.03 -1.37
N PHE A 453 -8.67 19.37 -2.50
CA PHE A 453 -7.64 18.87 -3.40
C PHE A 453 -7.42 19.75 -4.62
N GLY A 454 -8.45 20.46 -5.09
CA GLY A 454 -8.43 21.28 -6.31
C GLY A 454 -7.80 22.66 -6.15
N VAL A 455 -7.07 22.92 -5.06
CA VAL A 455 -6.41 24.21 -4.79
C VAL A 455 -5.04 24.29 -5.45
N ASN A 456 -4.62 25.50 -5.86
CA ASN A 456 -3.29 25.76 -6.43
C ASN A 456 -3.01 24.90 -7.69
N ASP A 457 -3.90 24.97 -8.70
CA ASP A 457 -3.70 24.23 -9.96
C ASP A 457 -2.27 24.33 -10.48
N ARG A 458 -1.73 23.22 -10.96
CA ARG A 458 -0.33 23.05 -11.41
C ARG A 458 0.75 23.12 -10.34
N ALA A 459 0.42 23.35 -9.06
CA ALA A 459 1.38 23.15 -7.98
C ALA A 459 1.49 21.66 -7.66
N TRP A 460 2.72 21.17 -7.54
CA TRP A 460 2.97 19.75 -7.25
C TRP A 460 3.96 19.50 -6.08
N GLY A 461 4.28 20.52 -5.29
CA GLY A 461 4.89 20.32 -3.97
C GLY A 461 3.85 19.88 -2.95
N GLU A 462 4.28 19.21 -1.87
CA GLU A 462 3.34 18.74 -0.84
C GLU A 462 2.71 19.92 -0.10
N LEU A 463 1.39 19.88 0.03
CA LEU A 463 0.60 20.77 0.86
C LEU A 463 -0.02 19.94 2.00
N THR A 464 0.58 20.02 3.18
CA THR A 464 0.16 19.22 4.33
C THR A 464 -1.20 19.66 4.90
N TYR A 465 -1.88 18.73 5.60
CA TYR A 465 -3.14 19.00 6.26
C TYR A 465 -3.24 18.24 7.60
N THR A 466 -4.13 18.73 8.46
CA THR A 466 -4.49 18.13 9.73
C THR A 466 -5.97 17.68 9.73
N PHE A 467 -6.40 16.98 10.77
CA PHE A 467 -7.81 16.65 10.99
C PHE A 467 -8.72 17.89 10.98
N ASP A 468 -8.24 18.98 11.59
CA ASP A 468 -9.02 20.23 11.67
C ASP A 468 -9.21 20.89 10.29
N ASP A 469 -8.25 20.75 9.39
CA ASP A 469 -8.37 21.24 8.00
C ASP A 469 -9.46 20.47 7.25
N ILE A 470 -9.59 19.17 7.48
CA ILE A 470 -10.65 18.33 6.92
C ILE A 470 -12.01 18.80 7.42
N VAL A 471 -12.17 18.93 8.74
CA VAL A 471 -13.42 19.38 9.39
C VAL A 471 -13.81 20.78 8.90
N LYS A 472 -12.84 21.69 8.84
CA LYS A 472 -13.05 23.05 8.32
C LYS A 472 -13.54 23.06 6.89
N THR A 473 -12.94 22.24 6.02
CA THR A 473 -13.32 22.16 4.61
C THR A 473 -14.71 21.53 4.45
N LEU A 474 -15.03 20.46 5.18
CA LEU A 474 -16.38 19.87 5.18
C LEU A 474 -17.43 20.90 5.61
N ASN A 475 -17.18 21.70 6.64
CA ASN A 475 -18.07 22.76 7.09
C ASN A 475 -18.22 23.90 6.07
N SER A 476 -17.22 24.16 5.25
CA SER A 476 -17.32 25.14 4.16
C SER A 476 -18.25 24.67 3.03
N VAL A 477 -18.37 23.36 2.83
CA VAL A 477 -19.26 22.73 1.84
C VAL A 477 -20.68 22.63 2.39
N GLN A 478 -20.82 22.08 3.57
CA GLN A 478 -22.09 21.88 4.26
C GLN A 478 -21.88 21.93 5.78
N THR A 479 -22.52 22.85 6.47
CA THR A 479 -22.42 22.96 7.92
C THR A 479 -23.01 21.73 8.62
N ASN A 480 -22.21 21.12 9.51
CA ASN A 480 -22.59 20.00 10.36
C ASN A 480 -21.55 19.83 11.47
N ASP A 481 -21.83 19.03 12.51
CA ASP A 481 -20.81 18.60 13.48
C ASP A 481 -19.94 17.49 12.87
N TRP A 482 -19.11 17.86 11.90
CA TRP A 482 -18.23 16.92 11.20
C TRP A 482 -17.15 16.31 12.10
N ALA A 483 -16.73 17.03 13.13
CA ALA A 483 -15.75 16.51 14.07
C ALA A 483 -16.30 15.30 14.83
N THR A 484 -17.48 15.41 15.42
CA THR A 484 -18.16 14.30 16.10
C THR A 484 -18.54 13.21 15.10
N PHE A 485 -19.06 13.57 13.91
CA PHE A 485 -19.42 12.61 12.87
C PHE A 485 -18.25 11.69 12.49
N LEU A 486 -17.07 12.25 12.29
CA LEU A 486 -15.87 11.48 11.91
C LEU A 486 -15.33 10.69 13.11
N ARG A 487 -15.11 11.35 14.28
CA ARG A 487 -14.51 10.70 15.44
C ARG A 487 -15.32 9.53 15.98
N THR A 488 -16.64 9.61 15.96
CA THR A 488 -17.48 8.48 16.37
C THR A 488 -17.32 7.24 15.47
N ARG A 489 -16.95 7.44 14.21
CA ARG A 489 -16.74 6.35 13.26
C ARG A 489 -15.32 5.79 13.27
N VAL A 490 -14.33 6.65 13.51
CA VAL A 490 -12.92 6.24 13.42
C VAL A 490 -12.31 5.85 14.76
N ASP A 491 -12.69 6.54 15.87
CA ASP A 491 -12.05 6.37 17.17
C ASP A 491 -12.85 5.45 18.13
N GLN A 492 -14.14 5.21 17.84
CA GLN A 492 -14.98 4.40 18.72
C GLN A 492 -15.07 2.95 18.25
N ILE A 493 -15.24 2.07 19.22
CA ILE A 493 -15.59 0.67 19.00
C ILE A 493 -17.07 0.62 18.63
N ASN A 494 -17.40 -0.09 17.55
CA ASN A 494 -18.75 -0.24 17.04
C ASN A 494 -19.02 -1.71 16.68
N GLU A 495 -20.20 -2.22 16.96
CA GLU A 495 -20.60 -3.60 16.63
C GLU A 495 -20.88 -3.80 15.13
N ARG A 496 -21.32 -2.74 14.45
CA ARG A 496 -21.73 -2.78 13.03
C ARG A 496 -20.85 -1.88 12.18
N ALA A 497 -20.70 -2.23 10.90
CA ALA A 497 -20.06 -1.37 9.92
C ALA A 497 -20.90 -0.10 9.64
N PRO A 498 -20.30 1.04 9.23
CA PRO A 498 -21.02 2.27 8.92
C PRO A 498 -21.74 2.13 7.56
N LEU A 499 -22.94 1.54 7.56
CA LEU A 499 -23.74 1.27 6.35
C LEU A 499 -24.80 2.35 6.06
N GLU A 500 -24.92 3.37 6.92
CA GLU A 500 -25.93 4.43 6.82
C GLU A 500 -25.84 5.19 5.48
N GLY A 501 -24.63 5.31 4.93
CA GLY A 501 -24.41 5.92 3.62
C GLY A 501 -25.16 5.22 2.48
N PHE A 502 -25.29 3.90 2.53
CA PHE A 502 -26.07 3.15 1.55
C PHE A 502 -27.57 3.34 1.75
N THR A 503 -28.03 3.26 2.99
CA THR A 503 -29.46 3.43 3.30
C THR A 503 -29.95 4.83 2.90
N ARG A 504 -29.22 5.88 3.27
CA ARG A 504 -29.47 7.25 2.79
C ARG A 504 -29.29 7.37 1.27
N GLY A 505 -28.35 6.58 0.71
CA GLY A 505 -28.11 6.45 -0.72
C GLY A 505 -29.22 5.80 -1.51
N GLY A 506 -30.24 5.26 -0.84
CA GLY A 506 -31.39 4.59 -1.45
C GLY A 506 -31.17 3.09 -1.75
N TYR A 507 -30.27 2.42 -0.99
CA TYR A 507 -29.99 1.00 -1.14
C TYR A 507 -29.87 0.29 0.20
N ASN A 508 -30.37 -0.94 0.27
CA ASN A 508 -30.19 -1.83 1.42
C ASN A 508 -29.30 -3.02 1.06
N LEU A 509 -28.40 -3.38 1.97
CA LEU A 509 -27.64 -4.61 1.87
C LEU A 509 -28.56 -5.79 2.19
N VAL A 510 -28.69 -6.71 1.24
CA VAL A 510 -29.45 -7.97 1.37
C VAL A 510 -28.58 -9.17 0.99
N TYR A 511 -29.08 -10.37 1.31
CA TYR A 511 -28.40 -11.61 0.94
C TYR A 511 -29.33 -12.47 0.10
N THR A 512 -28.81 -12.95 -1.04
CA THR A 512 -29.51 -13.81 -1.98
C THR A 512 -28.80 -15.16 -2.14
N ASP A 513 -29.42 -16.13 -2.76
CA ASP A 513 -28.81 -17.43 -3.05
C ASP A 513 -28.00 -17.46 -4.36
N THR A 514 -27.92 -16.31 -5.03
CA THR A 514 -27.24 -16.16 -6.32
C THR A 514 -26.16 -15.05 -6.19
N PRO A 515 -24.88 -15.36 -6.49
CA PRO A 515 -23.79 -14.39 -6.40
C PRO A 515 -23.86 -13.34 -7.52
N THR A 516 -23.44 -12.12 -7.24
CA THR A 516 -23.23 -11.07 -8.25
C THR A 516 -22.08 -11.43 -9.20
N ASP A 517 -22.00 -10.79 -10.36
CA ASP A 517 -20.91 -11.05 -11.31
C ASP A 517 -19.56 -10.61 -10.74
N TRP A 518 -19.53 -9.54 -9.95
CA TRP A 518 -18.32 -9.14 -9.21
C TRP A 518 -17.87 -10.23 -8.22
N PHE A 519 -18.80 -10.81 -7.46
CA PHE A 519 -18.50 -11.90 -6.52
C PHE A 519 -17.91 -13.13 -7.22
N LYS A 520 -18.50 -13.54 -8.36
CA LYS A 520 -17.98 -14.64 -9.19
C LYS A 520 -16.57 -14.35 -9.73
N SER A 521 -16.35 -13.11 -10.21
CA SER A 521 -15.03 -12.66 -10.68
C SER A 521 -13.99 -12.70 -9.54
N ASN A 522 -14.38 -12.30 -8.32
CA ASN A 522 -13.52 -12.36 -7.14
C ASN A 522 -13.15 -13.82 -6.76
N GLU A 523 -14.14 -14.73 -6.72
CA GLU A 523 -13.87 -16.17 -6.49
C GLU A 523 -12.89 -16.72 -7.56
N LYS A 524 -13.13 -16.40 -8.83
CA LYS A 524 -12.26 -16.83 -9.95
C LYS A 524 -10.85 -16.29 -9.83
N ALA A 525 -10.70 -14.99 -9.59
CA ALA A 525 -9.40 -14.32 -9.49
C ALA A 525 -8.57 -14.85 -8.31
N ARG A 526 -9.22 -15.08 -7.16
CA ARG A 526 -8.58 -15.63 -5.95
C ARG A 526 -8.46 -17.16 -5.97
N LYS A 527 -9.10 -17.83 -6.90
CA LYS A 527 -9.18 -19.31 -7.00
C LYS A 527 -9.76 -19.94 -5.73
N ILE A 528 -10.84 -19.39 -5.22
CA ILE A 528 -11.48 -19.79 -3.97
C ILE A 528 -12.95 -20.15 -4.19
N THR A 529 -13.54 -20.81 -3.19
CA THR A 529 -14.99 -20.91 -2.97
C THR A 529 -15.31 -20.14 -1.70
N ASP A 530 -16.00 -19.02 -1.82
CA ASP A 530 -16.29 -18.11 -0.73
C ASP A 530 -17.69 -18.36 -0.14
N LEU A 531 -17.70 -19.01 1.01
CA LEU A 531 -18.89 -19.29 1.82
C LEU A 531 -18.90 -18.47 3.10
N THR A 532 -18.23 -17.31 3.13
CA THR A 532 -18.14 -16.43 4.31
C THR A 532 -19.53 -16.16 4.90
N TYR A 533 -20.50 -15.82 4.05
CA TYR A 533 -21.86 -15.50 4.50
C TYR A 533 -22.78 -16.71 4.60
N SER A 534 -22.30 -17.88 4.17
CA SER A 534 -23.01 -19.18 4.14
C SER A 534 -22.42 -20.17 5.16
N GLY A 535 -21.97 -19.68 6.30
CA GLY A 535 -21.43 -20.52 7.37
C GLY A 535 -20.04 -20.14 7.83
N GLY A 536 -19.40 -19.10 7.25
CA GLY A 536 -18.15 -18.53 7.73
C GLY A 536 -16.88 -19.22 7.23
N LEU A 537 -16.89 -19.79 6.02
CA LEU A 537 -15.80 -20.60 5.49
C LEU A 537 -15.36 -20.12 4.10
N VAL A 538 -14.04 -20.02 3.87
CA VAL A 538 -13.47 -19.84 2.53
C VAL A 538 -12.50 -20.99 2.24
N LEU A 539 -12.71 -21.62 1.09
CA LEU A 539 -11.90 -22.75 0.60
C LEU A 539 -11.06 -22.32 -0.59
N GLY A 540 -9.78 -22.68 -0.58
CA GLY A 540 -8.93 -22.66 -1.77
C GLY A 540 -9.27 -23.80 -2.73
N ARG A 541 -8.61 -23.81 -3.89
CA ARG A 541 -8.90 -24.74 -5.01
C ARG A 541 -8.89 -26.21 -4.59
N ASP A 542 -7.95 -26.60 -3.74
CA ASP A 542 -7.76 -28.00 -3.33
C ASP A 542 -8.43 -28.35 -1.99
N GLY A 543 -9.36 -27.49 -1.54
CA GLY A 543 -10.06 -27.64 -0.28
C GLY A 543 -9.30 -27.14 0.94
N ASP A 544 -8.16 -26.45 0.75
CA ASP A 544 -7.44 -25.81 1.84
C ASP A 544 -8.29 -24.68 2.43
N ILE A 545 -8.50 -24.67 3.74
CA ILE A 545 -9.24 -23.62 4.43
C ILE A 545 -8.34 -22.37 4.48
N SER A 546 -8.73 -21.32 3.75
CA SER A 546 -7.99 -20.08 3.66
C SER A 546 -8.50 -18.98 4.62
N GLU A 547 -9.78 -19.03 4.99
CA GLU A 547 -10.37 -18.15 6.00
C GLU A 547 -11.48 -18.86 6.77
N VAL A 548 -11.62 -18.51 8.06
CA VAL A 548 -12.77 -18.87 8.90
C VAL A 548 -13.21 -17.61 9.63
N ALA A 549 -14.48 -17.25 9.53
CA ALA A 549 -15.04 -16.10 10.23
C ALA A 549 -15.16 -16.41 11.72
N TRP A 550 -14.76 -15.46 12.57
CA TRP A 550 -14.83 -15.59 14.03
C TRP A 550 -16.30 -15.79 14.49
N ASP A 551 -16.52 -16.68 15.45
CA ASP A 551 -17.83 -17.07 16.00
C ASP A 551 -18.85 -17.60 15.00
N SER A 552 -18.42 -17.90 13.76
CA SER A 552 -19.28 -18.50 12.73
C SER A 552 -19.57 -19.98 12.98
N PRO A 553 -20.54 -20.59 12.26
CA PRO A 553 -20.73 -22.03 12.26
C PRO A 553 -19.47 -22.84 11.96
N ALA A 554 -18.62 -22.37 11.04
CA ALA A 554 -17.33 -23.00 10.73
C ALA A 554 -16.35 -22.92 11.91
N PHE A 555 -16.27 -21.77 12.59
CA PHE A 555 -15.48 -21.59 13.81
C PHE A 555 -15.96 -22.54 14.92
N ASN A 556 -17.29 -22.60 15.16
CA ASN A 556 -17.89 -23.44 16.19
C ASN A 556 -17.74 -24.95 15.89
N ALA A 557 -17.60 -25.35 14.62
CA ALA A 557 -17.24 -26.70 14.21
C ALA A 557 -15.73 -27.00 14.45
N GLY A 558 -14.94 -26.05 14.93
CA GLY A 558 -13.51 -26.18 15.16
C GLY A 558 -12.68 -26.21 13.88
N LEU A 559 -13.15 -25.56 12.80
CA LEU A 559 -12.37 -25.36 11.58
C LEU A 559 -11.38 -24.20 11.76
N THR A 560 -10.26 -24.27 11.08
CA THR A 560 -9.21 -23.23 11.12
C THR A 560 -8.40 -23.21 9.84
N VAL A 561 -7.72 -22.08 9.58
CA VAL A 561 -6.73 -21.95 8.52
C VAL A 561 -5.60 -22.97 8.71
N GLY A 562 -5.07 -23.53 7.61
CA GLY A 562 -4.09 -24.61 7.62
C GLY A 562 -4.71 -26.01 7.75
N THR A 563 -6.03 -26.10 7.80
CA THR A 563 -6.79 -27.35 7.70
C THR A 563 -7.29 -27.52 6.26
N LYS A 564 -7.35 -28.76 5.78
CA LYS A 564 -7.89 -29.11 4.47
C LYS A 564 -9.22 -29.83 4.62
N LEU A 565 -10.26 -29.38 3.93
CA LEU A 565 -11.51 -30.10 3.77
C LEU A 565 -11.32 -31.19 2.69
N VAL A 566 -11.53 -32.45 3.05
CA VAL A 566 -11.24 -33.61 2.19
C VAL A 566 -12.49 -34.26 1.67
N ALA A 567 -13.54 -34.34 2.51
CA ALA A 567 -14.79 -35.00 2.14
C ALA A 567 -15.99 -34.35 2.85
N VAL A 568 -17.16 -34.45 2.22
CA VAL A 568 -18.44 -33.98 2.73
C VAL A 568 -19.43 -35.16 2.69
N ASN A 569 -20.06 -35.47 3.81
CA ASN A 569 -21.02 -36.57 3.95
C ASN A 569 -20.51 -37.94 3.41
N GLY A 570 -19.21 -38.20 3.65
CA GLY A 570 -18.56 -39.46 3.23
C GLY A 570 -18.14 -39.52 1.76
N ARG A 571 -18.30 -38.43 0.98
CA ARG A 571 -17.84 -38.32 -0.42
C ARG A 571 -16.68 -37.35 -0.51
N SER A 572 -15.77 -37.57 -1.44
CA SER A 572 -14.68 -36.62 -1.74
C SER A 572 -15.24 -35.23 -1.97
N LEU A 573 -14.46 -34.22 -1.58
CA LEU A 573 -14.85 -32.82 -1.74
C LEU A 573 -15.17 -32.50 -3.21
N ASP A 574 -16.39 -32.05 -3.41
CA ASP A 574 -16.84 -31.32 -4.58
C ASP A 574 -17.50 -30.03 -4.09
N THR A 575 -17.00 -28.90 -4.51
CA THR A 575 -17.47 -27.59 -4.02
C THR A 575 -18.88 -27.26 -4.51
N GLU A 576 -19.30 -27.76 -5.67
CA GLU A 576 -20.66 -27.55 -6.17
C GLU A 576 -21.65 -28.45 -5.43
N GLU A 577 -21.28 -29.70 -5.09
CA GLU A 577 -22.09 -30.56 -4.22
C GLU A 577 -22.21 -29.98 -2.80
N LEU A 578 -21.13 -29.37 -2.26
CA LEU A 578 -21.16 -28.65 -0.99
C LEU A 578 -22.14 -27.46 -1.05
N LYS A 579 -22.02 -26.59 -2.07
CA LYS A 579 -22.97 -25.49 -2.30
C LYS A 579 -24.43 -25.99 -2.42
N ALA A 580 -24.64 -27.06 -3.16
CA ALA A 580 -25.98 -27.66 -3.30
C ALA A 580 -26.53 -28.18 -1.97
N ALA A 581 -25.70 -28.81 -1.13
CA ALA A 581 -26.11 -29.28 0.20
C ALA A 581 -26.46 -28.12 1.14
N ILE A 582 -25.68 -27.04 1.12
CA ILE A 582 -25.95 -25.80 1.87
C ILE A 582 -27.22 -25.13 1.37
N LYS A 583 -27.41 -25.02 0.05
CA LYS A 583 -28.63 -24.45 -0.56
C LYS A 583 -29.87 -25.24 -0.17
N ALA A 584 -29.76 -26.55 -0.11
CA ALA A 584 -30.85 -27.45 0.33
C ALA A 584 -31.07 -27.45 1.86
N LYS A 585 -30.33 -26.63 2.61
CA LYS A 585 -30.38 -26.50 4.08
C LYS A 585 -30.20 -27.83 4.80
N LYS A 586 -29.42 -28.74 4.23
CA LYS A 586 -29.05 -30.01 4.88
C LYS A 586 -28.10 -29.73 6.04
N SER A 587 -28.57 -30.01 7.26
CA SER A 587 -27.81 -29.78 8.49
C SER A 587 -28.07 -30.90 9.50
N PRO A 588 -27.05 -31.41 10.23
CA PRO A 588 -25.64 -31.08 10.04
C PRO A 588 -25.01 -31.71 8.81
N LEU A 589 -23.94 -31.09 8.27
CA LEU A 589 -23.07 -31.74 7.31
C LEU A 589 -21.88 -32.40 8.05
N SER A 590 -21.57 -33.63 7.66
CA SER A 590 -20.39 -34.35 8.15
C SER A 590 -19.18 -33.97 7.28
N LEU A 591 -18.20 -33.27 7.85
CA LEU A 591 -17.01 -32.84 7.15
C LEU A 591 -15.82 -33.67 7.61
N LEU A 592 -15.12 -34.36 6.68
CA LEU A 592 -13.83 -34.96 6.94
C LEU A 592 -12.74 -33.91 6.63
N VAL A 593 -11.96 -33.56 7.65
CA VAL A 593 -10.89 -32.57 7.54
C VAL A 593 -9.54 -33.19 7.89
N LYS A 594 -8.46 -32.62 7.32
CA LYS A 594 -7.09 -33.05 7.53
C LYS A 594 -6.24 -31.87 8.04
N THR A 595 -5.48 -32.08 9.12
CA THR A 595 -4.49 -31.14 9.63
C THR A 595 -3.16 -31.88 9.78
N GLY A 596 -2.15 -31.51 9.01
CA GLY A 596 -0.93 -32.33 8.89
C GLY A 596 -1.26 -33.73 8.34
N ASP A 597 -0.98 -34.77 9.12
CA ASP A 597 -1.29 -36.18 8.79
C ASP A 597 -2.54 -36.73 9.52
N ILE A 598 -3.19 -35.90 10.33
CA ILE A 598 -4.33 -36.29 11.16
C ILE A 598 -5.66 -35.96 10.45
N TYR A 599 -6.53 -36.98 10.36
CA TYR A 599 -7.90 -36.84 9.88
C TYR A 599 -8.88 -36.81 11.05
N ARG A 600 -9.88 -35.94 10.96
CA ARG A 600 -11.00 -35.88 11.91
C ARG A 600 -12.30 -35.59 11.19
N THR A 601 -13.39 -36.12 11.69
CA THR A 601 -14.72 -35.76 11.25
C THR A 601 -15.30 -34.73 12.17
N VAL A 602 -15.85 -33.64 11.61
CA VAL A 602 -16.51 -32.57 12.35
C VAL A 602 -17.97 -32.42 11.88
N SER A 603 -18.83 -31.99 12.79
CA SER A 603 -20.23 -31.70 12.49
C SER A 603 -20.36 -30.20 12.19
N PHE A 604 -20.74 -29.87 10.96
CA PHE A 604 -20.95 -28.48 10.53
C PHE A 604 -22.44 -28.17 10.59
N ASN A 605 -22.86 -27.43 11.60
CA ASN A 605 -24.24 -27.08 11.89
C ASN A 605 -24.58 -25.72 11.26
N TYR A 606 -25.17 -25.74 10.07
CA TYR A 606 -25.63 -24.56 9.35
C TYR A 606 -26.82 -24.90 8.44
N ASP A 607 -27.93 -24.19 8.61
CA ASP A 607 -29.19 -24.35 7.86
C ASP A 607 -29.68 -23.05 7.20
N GLY A 608 -28.84 -22.00 7.18
CA GLY A 608 -29.20 -20.69 6.62
C GLY A 608 -29.32 -20.66 5.09
N GLY A 609 -28.87 -21.72 4.38
CA GLY A 609 -28.82 -21.75 2.93
C GLY A 609 -27.65 -20.94 2.35
N LEU A 610 -27.57 -20.86 1.02
CA LEU A 610 -26.56 -20.00 0.37
C LEU A 610 -26.92 -18.52 0.57
N ARG A 611 -25.90 -17.71 0.85
CA ARG A 611 -26.04 -16.29 1.10
C ARG A 611 -24.90 -15.54 0.40
N TYR A 612 -25.26 -14.67 -0.53
CA TYR A 612 -24.33 -13.79 -1.24
C TYR A 612 -24.82 -12.35 -1.12
N PRO A 613 -23.93 -11.37 -0.81
CA PRO A 613 -24.32 -9.99 -0.59
C PRO A 613 -24.73 -9.33 -1.91
N LYS A 614 -25.75 -8.49 -1.84
CA LYS A 614 -26.27 -7.70 -2.94
C LYS A 614 -26.90 -6.43 -2.40
N PHE A 615 -26.82 -5.32 -3.16
CA PHE A 615 -27.62 -4.15 -2.88
C PHE A 615 -28.95 -4.18 -3.62
N GLU A 616 -30.02 -3.93 -2.88
CA GLU A 616 -31.36 -3.72 -3.44
C GLU A 616 -31.79 -2.27 -3.22
N LYS A 617 -32.35 -1.68 -4.27
CA LYS A 617 -32.84 -0.32 -4.25
C LYS A 617 -34.13 -0.22 -3.41
N THR A 618 -34.22 0.81 -2.55
CA THR A 618 -35.34 0.96 -1.61
C THR A 618 -36.57 1.64 -2.20
N GLY A 619 -36.48 2.23 -3.38
CA GLY A 619 -37.59 2.94 -4.03
C GLY A 619 -37.43 3.08 -5.54
N GLU A 620 -38.48 3.55 -6.21
CA GLU A 620 -38.47 3.88 -7.64
C GLU A 620 -37.83 5.25 -7.88
N GLY A 621 -37.17 5.43 -9.04
CA GLY A 621 -36.55 6.70 -9.43
C GLY A 621 -35.07 6.82 -9.04
N PRO A 622 -34.40 7.96 -9.38
CA PRO A 622 -32.98 8.15 -9.11
C PRO A 622 -32.71 8.31 -7.61
N SER A 623 -31.63 7.66 -7.13
CA SER A 623 -31.14 7.75 -5.75
C SER A 623 -29.87 8.60 -5.67
N SER A 624 -29.46 9.00 -4.46
CA SER A 624 -28.23 9.77 -4.31
C SER A 624 -26.98 8.93 -4.61
N LEU A 625 -27.01 7.61 -4.38
CA LEU A 625 -25.93 6.71 -4.79
C LEU A 625 -25.85 6.57 -6.31
N ASP A 626 -27.02 6.51 -7.02
CA ASP A 626 -27.03 6.54 -8.49
C ASP A 626 -26.38 7.83 -9.03
N ALA A 627 -26.69 8.97 -8.41
CA ALA A 627 -26.12 10.27 -8.78
C ALA A 627 -24.61 10.38 -8.47
N LEU A 628 -24.14 9.72 -7.41
CA LEU A 628 -22.72 9.64 -7.08
C LEU A 628 -21.94 8.88 -8.14
N LEU A 629 -22.45 7.72 -8.58
CA LEU A 629 -21.78 6.83 -9.51
C LEU A 629 -21.91 7.26 -10.99
N ALA A 630 -22.82 8.16 -11.30
CA ALA A 630 -23.04 8.62 -12.67
C ALA A 630 -21.84 9.46 -13.17
N PRO A 631 -21.46 9.33 -14.47
CA PRO A 631 -20.44 10.18 -15.08
C PRO A 631 -20.79 11.67 -14.93
N LYS A 632 -19.78 12.49 -14.69
CA LYS A 632 -19.96 13.96 -14.71
C LYS A 632 -20.03 14.45 -16.14
N PRO A 633 -20.98 15.36 -16.46
CA PRO A 633 -21.17 15.90 -17.79
C PRO A 633 -19.98 16.70 -18.32
#